data_84fe94a3f003357677c2e7e406864597
#
_entry.id   84fe94a3f003357677c2e7e406864597
#
_cell.length_a   1.000
_cell.length_b   1.000
_cell.length_c   1.000
_cell.angle_alpha   90.00
_cell.angle_beta   90.00
_cell.angle_gamma   90.00
#
_symmetry.space_group_name_H-M   'P 1'
#
loop_
_entity.id
_entity.type
_entity.pdbx_description
1 polymer ?
#
loop_
_entity_poly.entity_id
_entity_poly.type
_entity_poly.pdbx_seq_one_letter_code
_entity_poly.pdbx_strand_id
1 'polypeptide(L)'
;MVTQMKPTVEIEYCIRSAMDSYVLVLAASSGKNLVLAHRFSESFERKGMNAKIVDLTTLHWPVYTPELDGDRDKSPDTSELSSLILNSSALVVCAPEYNGVMPPALNNTIAWLSVESDDFRKLFNNRTVLLATHSGGGGAHCLMAMRHQFSFLGSNVIGRSMTLNKSKPFSQATMDDLIQRVLQ
;
A
#
# COMPACT_ATOMS: atom_id res chain seq x y z
N MET A 1 -21.84 24.47 37.68
CA MET A 1 -21.48 23.02 37.68
C MET A 1 -21.69 22.52 36.27
N VAL A 2 -20.64 22.33 35.48
CA VAL A 2 -20.74 21.75 34.12
C VAL A 2 -20.59 20.26 34.29
N THR A 3 -21.68 19.54 34.07
CA THR A 3 -21.68 18.05 34.10
C THR A 3 -20.94 17.56 32.88
N GLN A 4 -19.74 16.99 33.08
CA GLN A 4 -19.02 16.29 32.01
C GLN A 4 -19.82 15.02 31.67
N MET A 5 -20.44 14.99 30.51
CA MET A 5 -21.04 13.79 29.96
C MET A 5 -19.93 12.77 29.65
N LYS A 6 -20.00 11.59 30.26
CA LYS A 6 -19.15 10.47 29.87
C LYS A 6 -19.52 10.04 28.44
N PRO A 7 -18.54 9.77 27.57
CA PRO A 7 -18.83 9.26 26.24
C PRO A 7 -19.57 7.93 26.32
N THR A 8 -20.53 7.71 25.42
CA THR A 8 -21.24 6.44 25.29
C THR A 8 -20.30 5.35 24.74
N VAL A 9 -20.60 4.08 25.01
CA VAL A 9 -19.78 2.93 24.55
C VAL A 9 -19.55 2.96 23.04
N GLU A 10 -20.50 3.44 22.24
CA GLU A 10 -20.37 3.62 20.79
C GLU A 10 -19.32 4.70 20.42
N ILE A 11 -19.29 5.79 21.20
CA ILE A 11 -18.29 6.87 20.99
C ILE A 11 -16.90 6.37 21.38
N GLU A 12 -16.75 5.62 22.47
CA GLU A 12 -15.47 4.99 22.85
C GLU A 12 -15.01 3.95 21.83
N TYR A 13 -15.90 3.17 21.25
CA TYR A 13 -15.60 2.21 20.18
C TYR A 13 -15.17 2.92 18.90
N CYS A 14 -15.86 3.98 18.47
CA CYS A 14 -15.46 4.80 17.33
C CYS A 14 -14.11 5.48 17.54
N ILE A 15 -13.83 5.99 18.74
CA ILE A 15 -12.54 6.64 19.06
C ILE A 15 -11.42 5.60 19.08
N ARG A 16 -11.60 4.41 19.66
CA ARG A 16 -10.63 3.32 19.63
C ARG A 16 -10.37 2.83 18.21
N SER A 17 -11.42 2.59 17.42
CA SER A 17 -11.31 2.20 16.01
C SER A 17 -10.56 3.22 15.16
N ALA A 18 -10.75 4.52 15.42
CA ALA A 18 -10.01 5.59 14.74
C ALA A 18 -8.54 5.67 15.20
N MET A 19 -8.24 5.37 16.47
CA MET A 19 -6.86 5.34 17.00
C MET A 19 -6.06 4.12 16.51
N ASP A 20 -6.74 3.02 16.13
CA ASP A 20 -6.10 1.81 15.58
C ASP A 20 -6.00 1.82 14.04
N SER A 21 -6.60 2.83 13.37
CA SER A 21 -6.53 2.97 11.92
C SER A 21 -5.11 3.32 11.46
N TYR A 22 -4.67 2.70 10.37
CA TYR A 22 -3.35 2.96 9.79
C TYR A 22 -3.38 2.91 8.27
N VAL A 23 -2.43 3.58 7.65
CA VAL A 23 -2.12 3.45 6.22
C VAL A 23 -1.04 2.38 6.05
N LEU A 24 -1.24 1.44 5.14
CA LEU A 24 -0.23 0.44 4.82
C LEU A 24 0.61 0.89 3.62
N VAL A 25 1.92 0.95 3.81
CA VAL A 25 2.88 1.34 2.78
C VAL A 25 3.64 0.10 2.31
N LEU A 26 3.45 -0.28 1.06
CA LEU A 26 4.12 -1.42 0.44
C LEU A 26 5.34 -0.93 -0.34
N ALA A 27 6.52 -1.42 0.00
CA ALA A 27 7.76 -1.17 -0.73
C ALA A 27 8.12 -2.38 -1.59
N ALA A 28 8.18 -2.20 -2.91
CA ALA A 28 8.47 -3.28 -3.85
C ALA A 28 9.96 -3.37 -4.25
N SER A 29 10.83 -2.70 -3.49
CA SER A 29 12.29 -2.88 -3.55
C SER A 29 12.93 -2.38 -2.26
N SER A 30 14.05 -3.00 -1.87
CA SER A 30 14.83 -2.66 -0.67
C SER A 30 15.67 -1.38 -0.78
N GLY A 31 15.68 -0.71 -1.94
CA GLY A 31 16.49 0.48 -2.19
C GLY A 31 15.71 1.80 -2.00
N LYS A 32 15.79 2.67 -3.01
CA LYS A 32 15.22 4.03 -2.97
C LYS A 32 13.70 4.06 -2.75
N ASN A 33 12.96 3.01 -3.14
CA ASN A 33 11.53 2.94 -2.90
C ASN A 33 11.20 2.55 -1.46
N LEU A 34 12.04 1.78 -0.77
CA LEU A 34 11.91 1.57 0.67
C LEU A 34 12.18 2.87 1.44
N VAL A 35 13.21 3.65 1.03
CA VAL A 35 13.44 5.00 1.60
C VAL A 35 12.23 5.91 1.36
N LEU A 36 11.60 5.84 0.18
CA LEU A 36 10.38 6.61 -0.12
C LEU A 36 9.21 6.15 0.76
N ALA A 37 9.07 4.85 1.00
CA ALA A 37 8.06 4.30 1.92
C ALA A 37 8.23 4.85 3.35
N HIS A 38 9.44 4.91 3.87
CA HIS A 38 9.72 5.52 5.17
C HIS A 38 9.33 7.01 5.22
N ARG A 39 9.60 7.77 4.16
CA ARG A 39 9.18 9.18 4.09
C ARG A 39 7.67 9.35 4.09
N PHE A 40 6.92 8.43 3.45
CA PHE A 40 5.46 8.40 3.56
C PHE A 40 5.02 8.12 5.00
N SER A 41 5.57 7.09 5.64
CA SER A 41 5.26 6.75 7.03
C SER A 41 5.46 7.93 7.97
N GLU A 42 6.66 8.52 7.98
CA GLU A 42 6.97 9.71 8.78
C GLU A 42 6.03 10.89 8.50
N SER A 43 5.60 11.04 7.24
CA SER A 43 4.72 12.13 6.86
C SER A 43 3.27 11.90 7.27
N PHE A 44 2.78 10.65 7.27
CA PHE A 44 1.49 10.29 7.87
C PHE A 44 1.50 10.50 9.38
N GLU A 45 2.56 10.05 10.06
CA GLU A 45 2.71 10.21 11.52
C GLU A 45 2.71 11.67 11.94
N ARG A 46 3.38 12.56 11.18
CA ARG A 46 3.29 14.02 11.40
C ARG A 46 1.88 14.59 11.26
N LYS A 47 1.00 13.91 10.55
CA LYS A 47 -0.43 14.26 10.42
C LYS A 47 -1.34 13.53 11.40
N GLY A 48 -0.75 12.79 12.36
CA GLY A 48 -1.48 12.05 13.39
C GLY A 48 -2.09 10.73 12.91
N MET A 49 -1.69 10.23 11.73
CA MET A 49 -2.15 8.95 11.18
C MET A 49 -1.04 7.91 11.31
N ASN A 50 -1.35 6.78 11.93
CA ASN A 50 -0.41 5.66 11.99
C ASN A 50 -0.10 5.12 10.59
N ALA A 51 1.13 4.66 10.39
CA ALA A 51 1.53 4.00 9.15
C ALA A 51 2.35 2.74 9.45
N LYS A 52 2.12 1.69 8.65
CA LYS A 52 2.90 0.45 8.69
C LYS A 52 3.58 0.25 7.36
N ILE A 53 4.81 -0.25 7.36
CA ILE A 53 5.58 -0.51 6.15
C ILE A 53 5.79 -2.01 6.02
N VAL A 54 5.59 -2.53 4.80
CA VAL A 54 5.98 -3.89 4.42
C VAL A 54 6.94 -3.81 3.23
N ASP A 55 8.15 -4.33 3.40
CA ASP A 55 9.08 -4.55 2.31
C ASP A 55 8.76 -5.90 1.64
N LEU A 56 8.14 -5.84 0.47
CA LEU A 56 7.72 -7.03 -0.27
C LEU A 56 8.91 -7.92 -0.70
N THR A 57 10.12 -7.37 -0.70
CA THR A 57 11.33 -8.15 -1.05
C THR A 57 11.77 -9.12 0.06
N THR A 58 11.26 -8.96 1.27
CA THR A 58 11.56 -9.84 2.41
C THR A 58 10.59 -11.01 2.56
N LEU A 59 9.52 -11.04 1.76
CA LEU A 59 8.52 -12.11 1.84
C LEU A 59 9.08 -13.47 1.37
N HIS A 60 10.03 -13.46 0.44
CA HIS A 60 10.65 -14.66 -0.14
C HIS A 60 9.63 -15.69 -0.68
N TRP A 61 8.46 -15.23 -1.10
CA TRP A 61 7.43 -16.11 -1.66
C TRP A 61 7.90 -16.67 -3.01
N PRO A 62 7.64 -17.95 -3.30
CA PRO A 62 7.94 -18.52 -4.60
C PRO A 62 7.19 -17.78 -5.71
N VAL A 63 7.67 -17.88 -6.94
CA VAL A 63 6.92 -17.36 -8.09
C VAL A 63 5.61 -18.12 -8.18
N TYR A 64 4.51 -17.37 -8.24
CA TYR A 64 3.17 -17.95 -8.32
C TYR A 64 3.03 -18.84 -9.58
N THR A 65 2.55 -20.06 -9.36
CA THR A 65 2.01 -20.94 -10.40
C THR A 65 0.78 -21.68 -9.87
N PRO A 66 -0.17 -22.08 -10.75
CA PRO A 66 -1.35 -22.85 -10.31
C PRO A 66 -1.00 -24.15 -9.58
N GLU A 67 0.12 -24.78 -9.95
CA GLU A 67 0.58 -26.02 -9.34
C GLU A 67 1.04 -25.79 -7.89
N LEU A 68 1.69 -24.67 -7.62
CA LEU A 68 2.11 -24.30 -6.27
C LEU A 68 0.93 -23.86 -5.40
N ASP A 69 -0.07 -23.20 -5.98
CA ASP A 69 -1.28 -22.81 -5.28
C ASP A 69 -2.08 -24.04 -4.79
N GLY A 70 -2.11 -25.11 -5.59
CA GLY A 70 -2.71 -26.39 -5.22
C GLY A 70 -1.92 -27.21 -4.19
N ASP A 71 -0.68 -26.84 -3.87
CA ASP A 71 0.22 -27.54 -2.95
C ASP A 71 0.41 -26.75 -1.65
N ARG A 72 -0.36 -27.12 -0.61
CA ARG A 72 -0.35 -26.42 0.70
C ARG A 72 1.02 -26.40 1.40
N ASP A 73 1.90 -27.35 1.09
CA ASP A 73 3.23 -27.43 1.70
C ASP A 73 4.22 -26.48 1.01
N LYS A 74 3.88 -25.98 -0.17
CA LYS A 74 4.74 -25.10 -0.98
C LYS A 74 4.17 -23.69 -1.17
N SER A 75 2.87 -23.52 -1.01
CA SER A 75 2.26 -22.18 -1.06
C SER A 75 2.68 -21.35 0.15
N PRO A 76 2.92 -20.05 -0.02
CA PRO A 76 3.29 -19.18 1.11
C PRO A 76 2.10 -18.93 2.03
N ASP A 77 2.39 -18.66 3.30
CA ASP A 77 1.39 -18.09 4.21
C ASP A 77 1.20 -16.59 3.89
N THR A 78 0.05 -16.26 3.33
CA THR A 78 -0.34 -14.89 2.97
C THR A 78 -1.14 -14.17 4.05
N SER A 79 -1.53 -14.88 5.11
CA SER A 79 -2.52 -14.44 6.10
C SER A 79 -2.14 -13.15 6.84
N GLU A 80 -0.86 -12.97 7.17
CA GLU A 80 -0.38 -11.76 7.85
C GLU A 80 -0.54 -10.53 6.95
N LEU A 81 -0.06 -10.61 5.69
CA LEU A 81 -0.14 -9.48 4.77
C LEU A 81 -1.60 -9.18 4.38
N SER A 82 -2.41 -10.20 4.17
CA SER A 82 -3.85 -10.05 3.92
C SER A 82 -4.56 -9.35 5.07
N SER A 83 -4.27 -9.76 6.30
CA SER A 83 -4.79 -9.10 7.50
C SER A 83 -4.35 -7.63 7.59
N LEU A 84 -3.07 -7.33 7.29
CA LEU A 84 -2.58 -5.96 7.26
C LEU A 84 -3.30 -5.12 6.19
N ILE A 85 -3.53 -5.67 5.01
CA ILE A 85 -4.26 -4.98 3.94
C ILE A 85 -5.71 -4.74 4.37
N LEU A 86 -6.42 -5.77 4.85
CA LEU A 86 -7.84 -5.66 5.23
C LEU A 86 -8.08 -4.62 6.33
N ASN A 87 -7.18 -4.53 7.30
CA ASN A 87 -7.30 -3.62 8.44
C ASN A 87 -6.73 -2.21 8.18
N SER A 88 -6.10 -1.99 7.03
CA SER A 88 -5.61 -0.65 6.68
C SER A 88 -6.73 0.24 6.13
N SER A 89 -6.65 1.55 6.37
CA SER A 89 -7.57 2.55 5.81
C SER A 89 -7.28 2.84 4.32
N ALA A 90 -6.00 2.74 3.92
CA ALA A 90 -5.55 2.98 2.56
C ALA A 90 -4.21 2.26 2.31
N LEU A 91 -3.84 2.14 1.03
CA LEU A 91 -2.54 1.65 0.61
C LEU A 91 -1.71 2.75 -0.05
N VAL A 92 -0.40 2.74 0.21
CA VAL A 92 0.60 3.45 -0.60
C VAL A 92 1.53 2.41 -1.20
N VAL A 93 1.74 2.43 -2.51
CA VAL A 93 2.59 1.46 -3.21
C VAL A 93 3.80 2.18 -3.78
N CYS A 94 4.98 1.88 -3.24
CA CYS A 94 6.28 2.43 -3.65
C CYS A 94 7.04 1.39 -4.47
N ALA A 95 7.15 1.57 -5.79
CA ALA A 95 7.77 0.59 -6.68
C ALA A 95 8.71 1.23 -7.70
N PRO A 96 9.88 0.63 -7.98
CA PRO A 96 10.74 1.06 -9.09
C PRO A 96 10.18 0.58 -10.42
N GLU A 97 10.61 1.25 -11.49
CA GLU A 97 10.43 0.74 -12.85
C GLU A 97 11.57 -0.20 -13.20
N TYR A 98 11.24 -1.45 -13.51
CA TYR A 98 12.16 -2.46 -14.03
C TYR A 98 11.73 -2.83 -15.46
N ASN A 99 12.60 -2.53 -16.43
CA ASN A 99 12.34 -2.85 -17.84
C ASN A 99 10.96 -2.36 -18.35
N GLY A 100 10.55 -1.15 -17.95
CA GLY A 100 9.31 -0.54 -18.38
C GLY A 100 8.03 -1.02 -17.66
N VAL A 101 8.14 -1.84 -16.60
CA VAL A 101 6.99 -2.34 -15.83
C VAL A 101 7.27 -2.29 -14.32
N MET A 102 6.26 -2.70 -13.53
CA MET A 102 6.43 -2.88 -12.09
C MET A 102 7.37 -4.05 -11.77
N PRO A 103 8.03 -4.06 -10.58
CA PRO A 103 8.96 -5.11 -10.21
C PRO A 103 8.25 -6.46 -9.96
N PRO A 104 8.94 -7.59 -10.22
CA PRO A 104 8.40 -8.94 -10.00
C PRO A 104 7.85 -9.14 -8.58
N ALA A 105 8.52 -8.60 -7.55
CA ALA A 105 8.08 -8.73 -6.16
C ALA A 105 6.64 -8.22 -5.97
N LEU A 106 6.27 -7.06 -6.56
CA LEU A 106 4.91 -6.54 -6.45
C LEU A 106 3.90 -7.43 -7.18
N ASN A 107 4.20 -7.78 -8.44
CA ASN A 107 3.28 -8.57 -9.24
C ASN A 107 3.06 -9.97 -8.66
N ASN A 108 4.13 -10.61 -8.17
CA ASN A 108 4.07 -11.92 -7.52
C ASN A 108 3.26 -11.87 -6.21
N THR A 109 3.47 -10.84 -5.39
CA THR A 109 2.69 -10.65 -4.16
C THR A 109 1.19 -10.51 -4.47
N ILE A 110 0.82 -9.69 -5.47
CA ILE A 110 -0.58 -9.54 -5.87
C ILE A 110 -1.15 -10.86 -6.40
N ALA A 111 -0.38 -11.64 -7.16
CA ALA A 111 -0.84 -12.94 -7.67
C ALA A 111 -1.19 -13.90 -6.52
N TRP A 112 -0.31 -14.06 -5.52
CA TRP A 112 -0.57 -14.89 -4.35
C TRP A 112 -1.76 -14.39 -3.51
N LEU A 113 -1.87 -13.09 -3.31
CA LEU A 113 -2.99 -12.49 -2.57
C LEU A 113 -4.34 -12.65 -3.28
N SER A 114 -4.33 -12.72 -4.62
CA SER A 114 -5.56 -12.83 -5.41
C SER A 114 -6.17 -14.23 -5.41
N VAL A 115 -5.44 -15.26 -5.02
CA VAL A 115 -5.92 -16.65 -4.95
C VAL A 115 -6.30 -17.10 -3.54
N GLU A 116 -6.13 -16.24 -2.53
CA GLU A 116 -6.43 -16.55 -1.14
C GLU A 116 -7.94 -16.79 -0.88
N SER A 117 -8.80 -16.29 -1.75
CA SER A 117 -10.25 -16.47 -1.64
C SER A 117 -10.91 -16.52 -3.02
N ASP A 118 -12.16 -17.01 -3.07
CA ASP A 118 -12.97 -17.06 -4.33
C ASP A 118 -13.18 -15.67 -4.95
N ASP A 119 -13.11 -14.59 -4.15
CA ASP A 119 -13.12 -13.21 -4.65
C ASP A 119 -11.69 -12.67 -4.73
N PHE A 120 -11.08 -12.73 -5.91
CA PHE A 120 -9.72 -12.23 -6.17
C PHE A 120 -9.55 -10.71 -5.95
N ARG A 121 -10.64 -9.96 -5.81
CA ARG A 121 -10.65 -8.52 -5.54
C ARG A 121 -10.78 -8.19 -4.05
N LYS A 122 -11.12 -9.16 -3.21
CA LYS A 122 -11.46 -8.96 -1.78
C LYS A 122 -10.52 -8.01 -1.04
N LEU A 123 -9.21 -8.11 -1.27
CA LEU A 123 -8.22 -7.31 -0.57
C LEU A 123 -8.09 -5.88 -1.13
N PHE A 124 -8.49 -5.65 -2.37
CA PHE A 124 -8.21 -4.43 -3.11
C PHE A 124 -9.46 -3.63 -3.48
N ASN A 125 -10.61 -4.28 -3.55
CA ASN A 125 -11.87 -3.65 -3.98
C ASN A 125 -12.27 -2.49 -3.04
N ASN A 126 -12.66 -1.35 -3.64
CA ASN A 126 -13.02 -0.10 -2.96
C ASN A 126 -11.91 0.54 -2.10
N ARG A 127 -10.70 0.00 -2.11
CA ARG A 127 -9.58 0.52 -1.31
C ARG A 127 -8.93 1.72 -1.98
N THR A 128 -8.69 2.79 -1.22
CA THR A 128 -7.89 3.93 -1.69
C THR A 128 -6.44 3.51 -1.86
N VAL A 129 -5.87 3.76 -3.06
CA VAL A 129 -4.47 3.41 -3.39
C VAL A 129 -3.74 4.62 -3.94
N LEU A 130 -2.65 5.00 -3.29
CA LEU A 130 -1.70 5.99 -3.78
C LEU A 130 -0.48 5.28 -4.40
N LEU A 131 -0.10 5.69 -5.61
CA LEU A 131 1.06 5.14 -6.31
C LEU A 131 2.27 6.08 -6.23
N ALA A 132 3.44 5.49 -5.99
CA ALA A 132 4.70 6.21 -5.89
C ALA A 132 5.84 5.44 -6.55
N THR A 133 6.79 6.17 -7.12
CA THR A 133 7.98 5.59 -7.74
C THR A 133 9.21 6.46 -7.54
N HIS A 134 10.35 5.82 -7.28
CA HIS A 134 11.66 6.40 -7.42
C HIS A 134 12.43 5.58 -8.46
N SER A 135 12.54 6.09 -9.68
CA SER A 135 13.11 5.37 -10.82
C SER A 135 14.01 6.29 -11.67
N GLY A 136 15.09 5.76 -12.19
CA GLY A 136 16.05 6.52 -13.00
C GLY A 136 15.44 7.13 -14.26
N GLY A 137 14.56 6.42 -14.96
CA GLY A 137 13.86 6.83 -16.16
C GLY A 137 12.55 7.60 -15.94
N GLY A 138 12.20 7.90 -14.67
CA GLY A 138 10.98 8.64 -14.33
C GLY A 138 9.79 7.76 -13.93
N GLY A 139 9.78 6.47 -14.25
CA GLY A 139 8.81 5.49 -13.75
C GLY A 139 7.38 5.62 -14.31
N ALA A 140 7.21 6.29 -15.45
CA ALA A 140 5.88 6.51 -16.03
C ALA A 140 5.18 5.19 -16.40
N HIS A 141 5.90 4.26 -17.01
CA HIS A 141 5.35 2.96 -17.42
C HIS A 141 5.00 2.09 -16.19
N CYS A 142 5.85 2.09 -15.17
CA CYS A 142 5.56 1.41 -13.91
C CYS A 142 4.27 1.95 -13.26
N LEU A 143 4.13 3.29 -13.19
CA LEU A 143 2.92 3.92 -12.65
C LEU A 143 1.67 3.57 -13.47
N MET A 144 1.77 3.51 -14.80
CA MET A 144 0.67 3.09 -15.67
C MET A 144 0.28 1.62 -15.44
N ALA A 145 1.26 0.73 -15.36
CA ALA A 145 1.05 -0.69 -15.08
C ALA A 145 0.38 -0.91 -13.72
N MET A 146 0.89 -0.27 -12.66
CA MET A 146 0.28 -0.33 -11.33
C MET A 146 -1.14 0.24 -11.33
N ARG A 147 -1.36 1.40 -11.97
CA ARG A 147 -2.69 2.00 -12.06
C ARG A 147 -3.68 1.06 -12.75
N HIS A 148 -3.29 0.46 -13.87
CA HIS A 148 -4.11 -0.50 -14.57
C HIS A 148 -4.48 -1.69 -13.67
N GLN A 149 -3.48 -2.30 -13.02
CA GLN A 149 -3.68 -3.47 -12.17
C GLN A 149 -4.56 -3.17 -10.96
N PHE A 150 -4.29 -2.13 -10.18
CA PHE A 150 -5.09 -1.78 -9.02
C PHE A 150 -6.52 -1.34 -9.39
N SER A 151 -6.69 -0.62 -10.52
CA SER A 151 -8.03 -0.29 -11.03
C SER A 151 -8.81 -1.53 -11.47
N PHE A 152 -8.16 -2.50 -12.12
CA PHE A 152 -8.76 -3.78 -12.47
C PHE A 152 -9.21 -4.57 -11.24
N LEU A 153 -8.43 -4.49 -10.15
CA LEU A 153 -8.76 -5.09 -8.85
C LEU A 153 -9.82 -4.31 -8.07
N GLY A 154 -10.37 -3.24 -8.64
CA GLY A 154 -11.47 -2.46 -8.06
C GLY A 154 -11.03 -1.36 -7.07
N SER A 155 -9.73 -1.03 -7.01
CA SER A 155 -9.24 0.02 -6.12
C SER A 155 -9.57 1.42 -6.63
N ASN A 156 -9.77 2.36 -5.70
CA ASN A 156 -9.89 3.79 -5.94
C ASN A 156 -8.47 4.39 -6.05
N VAL A 157 -7.86 4.32 -7.22
CA VAL A 157 -6.49 4.78 -7.43
C VAL A 157 -6.45 6.30 -7.54
N ILE A 158 -5.75 6.96 -6.60
CA ILE A 158 -5.58 8.42 -6.58
C ILE A 158 -4.97 8.90 -7.89
N GLY A 159 -5.58 9.92 -8.50
CA GLY A 159 -5.18 10.41 -9.83
C GLY A 159 -3.75 10.93 -9.89
N ARG A 160 -3.26 11.59 -8.83
CA ARG A 160 -1.89 12.08 -8.70
C ARG A 160 -0.98 11.01 -8.08
N SER A 161 0.29 10.93 -8.55
CA SER A 161 1.29 9.99 -8.06
C SER A 161 2.56 10.71 -7.63
N MET A 162 3.34 10.10 -6.73
CA MET A 162 4.69 10.57 -6.40
C MET A 162 5.69 10.00 -7.40
N THR A 163 6.44 10.88 -8.06
CA THR A 163 7.50 10.50 -9.00
C THR A 163 8.80 11.16 -8.60
N LEU A 164 9.83 10.37 -8.33
CA LEU A 164 11.17 10.83 -8.00
C LEU A 164 12.21 10.29 -8.97
N ASN A 165 13.13 11.15 -9.38
CA ASN A 165 14.32 10.81 -10.15
C ASN A 165 15.39 11.90 -9.99
N LYS A 166 16.47 11.85 -10.78
CA LYS A 166 17.55 12.88 -10.69
C LYS A 166 17.06 14.28 -11.03
N SER A 167 16.15 14.44 -12.01
CA SER A 167 15.61 15.73 -12.44
C SER A 167 14.38 16.18 -11.65
N LYS A 168 13.76 15.27 -10.88
CA LYS A 168 12.60 15.53 -10.03
C LYS A 168 12.87 15.04 -8.61
N PRO A 169 13.59 15.83 -7.82
CA PRO A 169 13.94 15.48 -6.45
C PRO A 169 12.70 15.48 -5.54
N PHE A 170 12.87 14.97 -4.32
CA PHE A 170 11.84 14.97 -3.31
C PHE A 170 11.34 16.37 -2.98
N SER A 171 10.02 16.51 -2.86
CA SER A 171 9.35 17.74 -2.45
C SER A 171 8.37 17.45 -1.33
N GLN A 172 8.57 18.07 -0.16
CA GLN A 172 7.66 17.93 0.98
C GLN A 172 6.25 18.45 0.65
N ALA A 173 6.13 19.55 -0.07
CA ALA A 173 4.84 20.09 -0.49
C ALA A 173 4.05 19.11 -1.37
N THR A 174 4.75 18.37 -2.26
CA THR A 174 4.10 17.30 -3.05
C THR A 174 3.67 16.13 -2.16
N MET A 175 4.50 15.76 -1.19
CA MET A 175 4.16 14.70 -0.22
C MET A 175 2.93 15.08 0.59
N ASP A 176 2.87 16.29 1.11
CA ASP A 176 1.76 16.77 1.94
C ASP A 176 0.44 16.83 1.15
N ASP A 177 0.45 17.26 -0.12
CA ASP A 177 -0.72 17.22 -0.99
C ASP A 177 -1.20 15.76 -1.23
N LEU A 178 -0.28 14.85 -1.47
CA LEU A 178 -0.62 13.44 -1.70
C LEU A 178 -1.20 12.78 -0.44
N ILE A 179 -0.63 13.05 0.73
CA ILE A 179 -1.16 12.56 2.01
C ILE A 179 -2.56 13.10 2.26
N GLN A 180 -2.79 14.39 2.00
CA GLN A 180 -4.12 14.98 2.14
C GLN A 180 -5.17 14.26 1.28
N ARG A 181 -4.79 13.81 0.06
CA ARG A 181 -5.68 13.03 -0.82
C ARG A 181 -5.95 11.62 -0.34
N VAL A 182 -5.03 11.02 0.41
CA VAL A 182 -5.22 9.69 1.01
C VAL A 182 -6.16 9.76 2.21
N LEU A 183 -6.15 10.89 2.95
CA LEU A 183 -6.90 11.08 4.19
C LEU A 183 -8.32 11.65 3.98
N GLN A 184 -8.70 12.00 2.73
CA GLN A 184 -10.04 12.44 2.35
C GLN A 184 -10.97 11.25 2.12
#